data_f7846aac56cdcb1625233154d4aabd56
#
_entry.id   f7846aac56cdcb1625233154d4aabd56
#
_cell.length_a   1.000
_cell.length_b   1.000
_cell.length_c   1.000
_cell.angle_alpha   90.00
_cell.angle_beta   90.00
_cell.angle_gamma   90.00
#
_symmetry.space_group_name_H-M   'P 1'
#
loop_
_entity.id
_entity.type
_entity.pdbx_description
1 polymer ?
#
loop_
_entity_poly.entity_id
_entity_poly.type
_entity_poly.pdbx_seq_one_letter_code
_entity_poly.pdbx_strand_id
1 'polypeptide(L)'
;MKCKLKDFCTVINGRAYSQKELLDKGKYRVLRVGNFFSSDRWYFSDLELPAEKYCNKGDLLFAWACSFGPRIWNGEDRTIFHYHIWKLDIDSDIVDKMYLFYLLKISVDSMTAGTHGSVMMHITKSDMENFEFDIPSLDVQKKIAAILSALDEKIAINRAINENLERQAMAMFKKWFVDNPDVISWKEGTFSDLIEKTISGDWGKDSPFGNNTEMVYCIRGADIPEVRAGNKGKMPTRYILPKNYAAKQLVDGDIVVEISGGSPTQSTGRAAAVSNALLARYDKGMVCTNFCKALKPRAGYSMYVYYYWQYLYDRNIFFSYENGTTGIKNLDINGFIETEPITIAPENLVEKFDAVCQTVFSKIYANGMENEQLALVRDTLLPKLMSGEIDVSAVQL
;
A
#
# COMPACT_ATOMS: atom_id res chain seq x y z
N MET A 1 -23.29 -7.84 27.73
CA MET A 1 -23.05 -7.20 29.04
C MET A 1 -22.59 -5.79 28.82
N LYS A 2 -23.31 -4.82 29.39
CA LYS A 2 -22.88 -3.39 29.32
C LYS A 2 -21.75 -3.15 30.32
N CYS A 3 -20.62 -2.64 29.84
CA CYS A 3 -19.43 -2.38 30.65
C CYS A 3 -18.63 -1.24 30.02
N LYS A 4 -17.78 -0.60 30.83
CA LYS A 4 -16.86 0.45 30.37
C LYS A 4 -15.53 -0.17 29.99
N LEU A 5 -14.77 0.45 29.08
CA LEU A 5 -13.46 -0.05 28.69
C LEU A 5 -12.56 -0.32 29.91
N LYS A 6 -12.54 0.58 30.88
CA LYS A 6 -11.73 0.45 32.11
C LYS A 6 -12.06 -0.78 32.95
N ASP A 7 -13.21 -1.40 32.75
CA ASP A 7 -13.65 -2.55 33.53
C ASP A 7 -12.91 -3.85 33.10
N PHE A 8 -12.30 -3.82 31.89
CA PHE A 8 -11.59 -4.96 31.32
C PHE A 8 -10.30 -4.60 30.56
N CYS A 9 -9.92 -3.32 30.56
CA CYS A 9 -8.74 -2.86 29.83
C CYS A 9 -8.06 -1.70 30.54
N THR A 10 -6.73 -1.80 30.70
CA THR A 10 -5.88 -0.72 31.19
C THR A 10 -5.29 0.06 30.02
N VAL A 11 -5.53 1.35 29.97
CA VAL A 11 -5.00 2.26 28.94
C VAL A 11 -3.63 2.79 29.38
N ILE A 12 -2.57 2.39 28.69
CA ILE A 12 -1.19 2.76 28.99
C ILE A 12 -0.72 3.82 28.01
N ASN A 13 -0.33 5.00 28.51
CA ASN A 13 0.19 6.08 27.69
C ASN A 13 1.59 5.79 27.19
N GLY A 14 1.87 6.18 25.95
CA GLY A 14 3.23 6.35 25.48
C GLY A 14 3.95 7.51 26.16
N ARG A 15 5.11 7.90 25.61
CA ARG A 15 5.93 9.00 26.16
C ARG A 15 6.07 10.13 25.11
N ALA A 16 6.13 11.38 25.58
CA ALA A 16 6.56 12.50 24.76
C ALA A 16 8.08 12.49 24.61
N TYR A 17 8.57 12.78 23.41
CA TYR A 17 10.00 12.84 23.10
C TYR A 17 10.36 14.27 22.68
N SER A 18 11.43 14.82 23.25
CA SER A 18 12.04 16.05 22.78
C SER A 18 12.79 15.80 21.47
N GLN A 19 13.05 16.87 20.71
CA GLN A 19 13.78 16.75 19.44
C GLN A 19 15.18 16.12 19.61
N LYS A 20 15.82 16.34 20.77
CA LYS A 20 17.16 15.79 21.09
C LYS A 20 17.15 14.28 21.38
N GLU A 21 15.98 13.73 21.72
CA GLU A 21 15.80 12.30 22.02
C GLU A 21 15.39 11.49 20.78
N LEU A 22 15.08 12.18 19.68
CA LEU A 22 14.71 11.60 18.40
C LEU A 22 15.92 11.59 17.46
N LEU A 23 16.55 10.44 17.34
CA LEU A 23 17.76 10.21 16.57
C LEU A 23 17.41 9.61 15.19
N ASP A 24 18.31 9.78 14.22
CA ASP A 24 18.21 9.11 12.92
C ASP A 24 18.61 7.62 13.00
N LYS A 25 19.40 7.25 14.03
CA LYS A 25 19.80 5.87 14.36
C LYS A 25 19.90 5.74 15.88
N GLY A 26 19.54 4.58 16.42
CA GLY A 26 19.61 4.31 17.86
C GLY A 26 19.12 2.92 18.22
N LYS A 27 19.07 2.60 19.50
CA LYS A 27 18.77 1.27 20.04
C LYS A 27 17.32 0.85 19.83
N TYR A 28 16.37 1.78 20.00
CA TYR A 28 14.95 1.51 19.92
C TYR A 28 14.28 2.37 18.86
N ARG A 29 13.42 1.78 18.05
CA ARG A 29 12.53 2.52 17.16
C ARG A 29 11.50 3.27 17.97
N VAL A 30 11.13 4.47 17.52
CA VAL A 30 10.06 5.30 18.11
C VAL A 30 8.83 5.22 17.21
N LEU A 31 7.80 4.51 17.65
CA LEU A 31 6.53 4.42 16.96
C LEU A 31 5.73 5.71 17.15
N ARG A 32 5.45 6.40 16.07
CA ARG A 32 4.62 7.62 16.03
C ARG A 32 3.36 7.35 15.21
N VAL A 33 2.35 8.22 15.34
CA VAL A 33 1.08 8.09 14.60
C VAL A 33 1.31 8.00 13.08
N GLY A 34 2.28 8.76 12.54
CA GLY A 34 2.66 8.63 11.12
C GLY A 34 3.08 7.21 10.75
N ASN A 35 3.97 6.58 11.53
CA ASN A 35 4.39 5.19 11.31
C ASN A 35 3.27 4.18 11.54
N PHE A 36 2.31 4.55 12.39
CA PHE A 36 1.14 3.72 12.68
C PHE A 36 0.23 3.56 11.47
N PHE A 37 0.13 4.58 10.58
CA PHE A 37 -0.79 4.58 9.45
C PHE A 37 -0.12 4.60 8.07
N SER A 38 0.93 5.40 7.85
CA SER A 38 1.38 5.67 6.46
C SER A 38 2.84 6.07 6.26
N SER A 39 3.62 6.33 7.33
CA SER A 39 4.98 6.85 7.17
C SER A 39 6.05 5.77 7.37
N ASP A 40 6.97 5.68 6.43
CA ASP A 40 8.15 4.80 6.52
C ASP A 40 9.37 5.49 7.15
N ARG A 41 9.24 6.79 7.51
CA ARG A 41 10.30 7.52 8.19
C ARG A 41 10.30 7.21 9.69
N TRP A 42 11.34 6.53 10.15
CA TRP A 42 11.53 6.17 11.54
C TRP A 42 12.49 7.14 12.25
N TYR A 43 12.18 7.40 13.52
CA TYR A 43 13.11 7.93 14.48
C TYR A 43 13.51 6.84 15.46
N PHE A 44 14.66 7.03 16.11
CA PHE A 44 15.21 6.11 17.08
C PHE A 44 15.50 6.84 18.39
N SER A 45 15.71 6.09 19.47
CA SER A 45 16.15 6.63 20.75
C SER A 45 16.96 5.58 21.51
N ASP A 46 17.92 6.05 22.31
CA ASP A 46 18.73 5.19 23.17
C ASP A 46 18.22 5.14 24.60
N LEU A 47 17.05 5.72 24.87
CA LEU A 47 16.47 5.79 26.21
C LEU A 47 16.04 4.40 26.70
N GLU A 48 16.50 4.05 27.90
CA GLU A 48 15.96 2.92 28.64
C GLU A 48 14.72 3.39 29.44
N LEU A 49 13.57 2.80 29.13
CA LEU A 49 12.30 3.17 29.71
C LEU A 49 11.72 2.04 30.54
N PRO A 50 10.74 2.32 31.43
CA PRO A 50 9.96 1.29 32.08
C PRO A 50 9.30 0.33 31.10
N ALA A 51 9.09 -0.94 31.48
CA ALA A 51 8.61 -1.99 30.59
C ALA A 51 7.29 -1.67 29.90
N GLU A 52 6.39 -0.93 30.56
CA GLU A 52 5.11 -0.53 30.02
C GLU A 52 5.21 0.48 28.87
N LYS A 53 6.37 1.14 28.66
CA LYS A 53 6.61 2.09 27.56
C LYS A 53 7.08 1.43 26.28
N TYR A 54 7.22 0.12 26.28
CA TYR A 54 7.51 -0.67 25.09
C TYR A 54 6.27 -1.40 24.60
N CYS A 55 6.14 -1.48 23.28
CA CYS A 55 5.22 -2.40 22.64
C CYS A 55 6.01 -3.55 21.99
N ASN A 56 5.40 -4.73 22.02
CA ASN A 56 5.92 -5.95 21.46
C ASN A 56 4.95 -6.48 20.39
N LYS A 57 5.45 -7.34 19.53
CA LYS A 57 4.61 -7.98 18.51
C LYS A 57 3.39 -8.64 19.15
N GLY A 58 2.21 -8.34 18.62
CA GLY A 58 0.93 -8.82 19.12
C GLY A 58 0.24 -7.91 20.15
N ASP A 59 0.87 -6.81 20.57
CA ASP A 59 0.19 -5.84 21.45
C ASP A 59 -0.90 -5.10 20.70
N LEU A 60 -2.03 -4.86 21.38
CA LEU A 60 -3.11 -4.01 20.88
C LEU A 60 -2.80 -2.54 21.21
N LEU A 61 -2.66 -1.74 20.18
CA LEU A 61 -2.39 -0.31 20.26
C LEU A 61 -3.57 0.48 19.75
N PHE A 62 -3.72 1.74 20.21
CA PHE A 62 -4.73 2.67 19.72
C PHE A 62 -4.14 4.07 19.55
N ALA A 63 -4.24 4.63 18.34
CA ALA A 63 -3.89 6.02 18.07
C ALA A 63 -5.10 6.92 18.39
N TRP A 64 -4.87 7.98 19.16
CA TRP A 64 -5.95 8.83 19.69
C TRP A 64 -5.90 10.29 19.24
N ALA A 65 -4.93 10.65 18.41
CA ALA A 65 -4.76 12.02 17.90
C ALA A 65 -4.34 12.03 16.43
N CYS A 66 -4.80 12.99 15.67
CA CYS A 66 -4.55 13.22 14.24
C CYS A 66 -5.19 12.16 13.32
N SER A 67 -4.92 10.89 13.56
CA SER A 67 -5.57 9.74 12.95
C SER A 67 -5.92 8.75 14.05
N PHE A 68 -7.11 8.17 13.97
CA PHE A 68 -7.68 7.38 15.05
C PHE A 68 -7.77 5.91 14.67
N GLY A 69 -7.64 5.04 15.65
CA GLY A 69 -8.01 3.63 15.53
C GLY A 69 -7.04 2.65 16.13
N PRO A 70 -7.49 1.39 16.25
CA PRO A 70 -6.71 0.29 16.81
C PRO A 70 -5.76 -0.31 15.77
N ARG A 71 -4.68 -0.92 16.26
CA ARG A 71 -3.78 -1.76 15.47
C ARG A 71 -3.18 -2.86 16.35
N ILE A 72 -3.10 -4.07 15.82
CA ILE A 72 -2.23 -5.09 16.40
C ILE A 72 -0.81 -4.82 15.91
N TRP A 73 0.11 -4.63 16.86
CA TRP A 73 1.50 -4.34 16.51
C TRP A 73 2.17 -5.57 15.88
N ASN A 74 2.73 -5.40 14.71
CA ASN A 74 3.41 -6.46 13.95
C ASN A 74 4.89 -6.16 13.69
N GLY A 75 5.41 -5.03 14.22
CA GLY A 75 6.81 -4.65 14.09
C GLY A 75 7.71 -5.33 15.13
N GLU A 76 8.90 -4.75 15.32
CA GLU A 76 9.91 -5.26 16.24
C GLU A 76 9.44 -5.19 17.70
N ASP A 77 9.86 -6.18 18.50
CA ASP A 77 9.71 -6.15 19.93
C ASP A 77 10.52 -5.00 20.56
N ARG A 78 10.11 -4.57 21.74
CA ARG A 78 10.72 -3.44 22.47
C ARG A 78 10.75 -2.14 21.66
N THR A 79 9.77 -1.92 20.78
CA THR A 79 9.56 -0.61 20.15
C THR A 79 8.95 0.35 21.16
N ILE A 80 9.56 1.52 21.35
CA ILE A 80 9.00 2.56 22.22
C ILE A 80 7.96 3.37 21.45
N PHE A 81 6.92 3.86 22.12
CA PHE A 81 5.81 4.51 21.42
C PHE A 81 5.49 5.90 21.97
N HIS A 82 5.09 6.77 21.05
CA HIS A 82 4.79 8.16 21.31
C HIS A 82 3.49 8.31 22.11
N TYR A 83 3.35 9.39 22.90
CA TYR A 83 2.19 9.63 23.77
C TYR A 83 0.84 9.71 23.04
N HIS A 84 0.83 9.96 21.72
CA HIS A 84 -0.38 9.92 20.90
C HIS A 84 -0.87 8.50 20.56
N ILE A 85 -0.21 7.49 21.10
CA ILE A 85 -0.57 6.09 20.98
C ILE A 85 -0.71 5.52 22.39
N TRP A 86 -1.79 4.81 22.62
CA TRP A 86 -2.00 3.99 23.83
C TRP A 86 -1.69 2.54 23.53
N LYS A 87 -1.10 1.85 24.50
CA LYS A 87 -1.12 0.39 24.58
C LYS A 87 -2.31 -0.02 25.44
N LEU A 88 -3.09 -0.98 24.96
CA LEU A 88 -4.26 -1.50 25.62
C LEU A 88 -3.90 -2.85 26.24
N ASP A 89 -3.80 -2.88 27.57
CA ASP A 89 -3.56 -4.09 28.34
C ASP A 89 -4.91 -4.62 28.81
N ILE A 90 -5.28 -5.81 28.32
CA ILE A 90 -6.62 -6.37 28.43
C ILE A 90 -6.68 -7.52 29.43
N ASP A 91 -7.80 -7.63 30.12
CA ASP A 91 -8.16 -8.80 30.87
C ASP A 91 -8.73 -9.87 29.93
N SER A 92 -7.91 -10.87 29.62
CA SER A 92 -8.26 -11.95 28.68
C SER A 92 -9.36 -12.89 29.19
N ASP A 93 -9.71 -12.84 30.47
CA ASP A 93 -10.82 -13.61 31.05
C ASP A 93 -12.18 -12.95 30.76
N ILE A 94 -12.18 -11.67 30.42
CA ILE A 94 -13.39 -10.87 30.12
C ILE A 94 -13.53 -10.60 28.64
N VAL A 95 -12.41 -10.23 27.93
CA VAL A 95 -12.46 -9.81 26.55
C VAL A 95 -11.40 -10.50 25.70
N ASP A 96 -11.80 -10.98 24.52
CA ASP A 96 -10.87 -11.45 23.49
C ASP A 96 -10.19 -10.27 22.80
N LYS A 97 -8.87 -10.33 22.61
CA LYS A 97 -8.06 -9.27 22.03
C LYS A 97 -8.50 -8.89 20.60
N MET A 98 -8.72 -9.90 19.76
CA MET A 98 -9.10 -9.65 18.37
C MET A 98 -10.53 -9.15 18.25
N TYR A 99 -11.43 -9.65 19.12
CA TYR A 99 -12.77 -9.09 19.25
C TYR A 99 -12.71 -7.59 19.62
N LEU A 100 -11.93 -7.23 20.64
CA LEU A 100 -11.76 -5.83 21.04
C LEU A 100 -11.15 -4.99 19.92
N PHE A 101 -10.18 -5.51 19.18
CA PHE A 101 -9.63 -4.83 18.01
C PHE A 101 -10.71 -4.48 16.99
N TYR A 102 -11.59 -5.42 16.63
CA TYR A 102 -12.67 -5.17 15.67
C TYR A 102 -13.75 -4.25 16.25
N LEU A 103 -14.10 -4.40 17.53
CA LEU A 103 -15.05 -3.54 18.24
C LEU A 103 -14.57 -2.08 18.22
N LEU A 104 -13.32 -1.85 18.59
CA LEU A 104 -12.73 -0.51 18.55
C LEU A 104 -12.69 0.06 17.12
N LYS A 105 -12.41 -0.79 16.12
CA LYS A 105 -12.35 -0.37 14.72
C LYS A 105 -13.67 0.22 14.23
N ILE A 106 -14.82 -0.37 14.58
CA ILE A 106 -16.14 0.16 14.20
C ILE A 106 -16.63 1.29 15.12
N SER A 107 -16.07 1.41 16.32
CA SER A 107 -16.50 2.41 17.30
C SER A 107 -15.78 3.77 17.16
N VAL A 108 -14.75 3.86 16.32
CA VAL A 108 -13.95 5.10 16.15
C VAL A 108 -14.83 6.29 15.83
N ASP A 109 -15.76 6.18 14.88
CA ASP A 109 -16.64 7.28 14.48
C ASP A 109 -17.52 7.74 15.63
N SER A 110 -18.06 6.81 16.43
CA SER A 110 -18.86 7.13 17.62
C SER A 110 -18.03 7.76 18.74
N MET A 111 -16.79 7.30 18.91
CA MET A 111 -15.86 7.87 19.89
C MET A 111 -15.42 9.28 19.52
N THR A 112 -15.35 9.59 18.24
CA THR A 112 -14.93 10.92 17.73
C THR A 112 -16.09 11.88 17.53
N ALA A 113 -17.33 11.42 17.40
CA ALA A 113 -18.52 12.23 17.17
C ALA A 113 -18.81 13.26 18.30
N GLY A 114 -18.35 12.98 19.52
CA GLY A 114 -18.46 13.89 20.69
C GLY A 114 -17.32 14.90 20.84
N THR A 115 -16.29 14.84 20.01
CA THR A 115 -15.12 15.72 20.15
C THR A 115 -15.36 17.05 19.44
N HIS A 116 -15.70 18.07 20.21
CA HIS A 116 -15.87 19.46 19.74
C HIS A 116 -14.55 20.22 19.89
N GLY A 117 -13.89 20.55 18.80
CA GLY A 117 -12.72 21.43 18.80
C GLY A 117 -12.23 21.73 17.38
N SER A 118 -12.06 23.00 17.05
CA SER A 118 -11.85 23.49 15.69
C SER A 118 -10.43 23.29 15.11
N VAL A 119 -9.46 22.74 15.85
CA VAL A 119 -8.06 22.70 15.40
C VAL A 119 -7.39 21.31 15.46
N MET A 120 -7.73 20.48 16.45
CA MET A 120 -7.26 19.07 16.50
C MET A 120 -8.31 18.22 17.22
N MET A 121 -8.90 17.27 16.51
CA MET A 121 -9.72 16.25 17.15
C MET A 121 -8.80 15.31 17.96
N HIS A 122 -9.18 15.01 19.18
CA HIS A 122 -8.50 14.05 20.05
C HIS A 122 -9.51 13.38 20.98
N ILE A 123 -9.26 12.12 21.33
CA ILE A 123 -10.00 11.40 22.37
C ILE A 123 -9.17 11.51 23.65
N THR A 124 -9.80 11.92 24.75
CA THR A 124 -9.09 11.91 26.04
C THR A 124 -9.00 10.49 26.60
N LYS A 125 -8.01 10.24 27.46
CA LYS A 125 -7.90 8.94 28.15
C LYS A 125 -9.17 8.63 28.97
N SER A 126 -9.73 9.65 29.64
CA SER A 126 -10.96 9.52 30.41
C SER A 126 -12.16 9.14 29.53
N ASP A 127 -12.28 9.75 28.35
CA ASP A 127 -13.36 9.39 27.41
C ASP A 127 -13.24 7.95 26.94
N MET A 128 -12.03 7.54 26.59
CA MET A 128 -11.71 6.15 26.17
C MET A 128 -12.03 5.15 27.28
N GLU A 129 -11.57 5.42 28.51
CA GLU A 129 -11.79 4.55 29.68
C GLU A 129 -13.25 4.42 30.08
N ASN A 130 -14.04 5.48 29.92
CA ASN A 130 -15.45 5.51 30.25
C ASN A 130 -16.39 5.20 29.09
N PHE A 131 -15.85 4.92 27.89
CA PHE A 131 -16.68 4.54 26.76
C PHE A 131 -17.37 3.20 27.05
N GLU A 132 -18.68 3.17 26.82
CA GLU A 132 -19.52 2.01 27.13
C GLU A 132 -19.66 1.09 25.92
N PHE A 133 -19.48 -0.21 26.18
CA PHE A 133 -19.68 -1.27 25.21
C PHE A 133 -20.74 -2.24 25.72
N ASP A 134 -21.46 -2.86 24.77
CA ASP A 134 -22.24 -4.06 25.03
C ASP A 134 -21.50 -5.25 24.43
N ILE A 135 -20.85 -6.06 25.29
CA ILE A 135 -20.05 -7.19 24.86
C ILE A 135 -20.77 -8.52 25.14
N PRO A 136 -20.76 -9.47 24.19
CA PRO A 136 -21.31 -10.80 24.39
C PRO A 136 -20.43 -11.65 25.31
N SER A 137 -20.80 -12.91 25.52
CA SER A 137 -19.97 -13.88 26.27
C SER A 137 -18.61 -14.08 25.54
N LEU A 138 -17.58 -14.45 26.32
CA LEU A 138 -16.22 -14.65 25.78
C LEU A 138 -16.18 -15.70 24.65
N ASP A 139 -17.03 -16.76 24.73
CA ASP A 139 -17.16 -17.75 23.65
C ASP A 139 -17.65 -17.13 22.34
N VAL A 140 -18.68 -16.28 22.38
CA VAL A 140 -19.20 -15.55 21.21
C VAL A 140 -18.16 -14.57 20.69
N GLN A 141 -17.46 -13.85 21.58
CA GLN A 141 -16.37 -12.95 21.18
C GLN A 141 -15.30 -13.69 20.39
N LYS A 142 -14.82 -14.85 20.87
CA LYS A 142 -13.82 -15.68 20.19
C LYS A 142 -14.30 -16.15 18.82
N LYS A 143 -15.56 -16.53 18.68
CA LYS A 143 -16.14 -16.95 17.40
C LYS A 143 -16.19 -15.79 16.38
N ILE A 144 -16.63 -14.61 16.80
CA ILE A 144 -16.62 -13.40 15.97
C ILE A 144 -15.19 -13.06 15.55
N ALA A 145 -14.27 -13.03 16.52
CA ALA A 145 -12.86 -12.75 16.28
C ALA A 145 -12.24 -13.71 15.27
N ALA A 146 -12.48 -15.01 15.41
CA ALA A 146 -11.96 -16.04 14.52
C ALA A 146 -12.47 -15.88 13.08
N ILE A 147 -13.77 -15.61 12.89
CA ILE A 147 -14.34 -15.38 11.54
C ILE A 147 -13.69 -14.18 10.86
N LEU A 148 -13.60 -13.05 11.55
CA LEU A 148 -13.03 -11.83 10.98
C LEU A 148 -11.51 -11.92 10.77
N SER A 149 -10.80 -12.53 11.72
CA SER A 149 -9.35 -12.75 11.63
C SER A 149 -8.98 -13.67 10.47
N ALA A 150 -9.76 -14.74 10.23
CA ALA A 150 -9.50 -15.63 9.09
C ALA A 150 -9.54 -14.89 7.75
N LEU A 151 -10.44 -13.92 7.59
CA LEU A 151 -10.51 -13.08 6.39
C LEU A 151 -9.29 -12.16 6.28
N ASP A 152 -8.90 -11.49 7.37
CA ASP A 152 -7.73 -10.62 7.39
C ASP A 152 -6.42 -11.40 7.21
N GLU A 153 -6.30 -12.60 7.80
CA GLU A 153 -5.15 -13.49 7.63
C GLU A 153 -5.03 -13.96 6.17
N LYS A 154 -6.13 -14.35 5.54
CA LYS A 154 -6.11 -14.74 4.12
C LYS A 154 -5.66 -13.57 3.22
N ILE A 155 -6.14 -12.35 3.49
CA ILE A 155 -5.68 -11.14 2.80
C ILE A 155 -4.17 -10.93 3.01
N ALA A 156 -3.68 -11.08 4.23
CA ALA A 156 -2.26 -10.94 4.55
C ALA A 156 -1.39 -12.00 3.85
N ILE A 157 -1.85 -13.25 3.83
CA ILE A 157 -1.17 -14.35 3.12
C ILE A 157 -1.10 -14.06 1.62
N ASN A 158 -2.20 -13.65 1.00
CA ASN A 158 -2.21 -13.32 -0.42
C ASN A 158 -1.25 -12.16 -0.76
N ARG A 159 -1.16 -11.13 0.09
CA ARG A 159 -0.18 -10.04 -0.06
C ARG A 159 1.25 -10.56 0.03
N ALA A 160 1.55 -11.39 1.02
CA ALA A 160 2.88 -11.99 1.18
C ALA A 160 3.26 -12.89 -0.02
N ILE A 161 2.30 -13.61 -0.59
CA ILE A 161 2.49 -14.39 -1.82
C ILE A 161 2.81 -13.45 -2.98
N ASN A 162 2.07 -12.34 -3.15
CA ASN A 162 2.30 -11.39 -4.24
C ASN A 162 3.68 -10.73 -4.15
N GLU A 163 4.09 -10.30 -2.96
CA GLU A 163 5.44 -9.76 -2.72
C GLU A 163 6.54 -10.80 -3.02
N ASN A 164 6.29 -12.05 -2.68
CA ASN A 164 7.24 -13.13 -2.98
C ASN A 164 7.33 -13.43 -4.48
N LEU A 165 6.21 -13.46 -5.18
CA LEU A 165 6.15 -13.64 -6.63
C LEU A 165 6.91 -12.53 -7.37
N GLU A 166 6.72 -11.27 -6.98
CA GLU A 166 7.43 -10.12 -7.55
C GLU A 166 8.95 -10.22 -7.30
N ARG A 167 9.36 -10.61 -6.08
CA ARG A 167 10.77 -10.84 -5.76
C ARG A 167 11.38 -12.00 -6.58
N GLN A 168 10.63 -13.07 -6.79
CA GLN A 168 11.09 -14.20 -7.60
C GLN A 168 11.26 -13.80 -9.07
N ALA A 169 10.32 -13.04 -9.64
CA ALA A 169 10.44 -12.56 -11.01
C ALA A 169 11.64 -11.61 -11.19
N MET A 170 11.88 -10.69 -10.22
CA MET A 170 13.06 -9.84 -10.22
C MET A 170 14.37 -10.66 -10.06
N ALA A 171 14.39 -11.67 -9.21
CA ALA A 171 15.56 -12.55 -9.06
C ALA A 171 15.84 -13.33 -10.34
N MET A 172 14.79 -13.79 -11.02
CA MET A 172 14.90 -14.46 -12.31
C MET A 172 15.41 -13.49 -13.40
N PHE A 173 14.90 -12.26 -13.44
CA PHE A 173 15.40 -11.20 -14.31
C PHE A 173 16.91 -11.02 -14.13
N LYS A 174 17.37 -10.83 -12.89
CA LYS A 174 18.79 -10.65 -12.57
C LYS A 174 19.60 -11.85 -13.05
N LYS A 175 19.17 -13.06 -12.72
CA LYS A 175 19.89 -14.29 -13.10
C LYS A 175 19.99 -14.46 -14.63
N TRP A 176 18.94 -14.11 -15.38
CA TRP A 176 18.90 -14.35 -16.83
C TRP A 176 19.55 -13.24 -17.64
N PHE A 177 19.47 -11.98 -17.15
CA PHE A 177 19.79 -10.81 -17.97
C PHE A 177 20.88 -9.90 -17.37
N VAL A 178 21.26 -10.11 -16.12
CA VAL A 178 22.33 -9.33 -15.46
C VAL A 178 23.52 -10.22 -15.12
N ASP A 179 23.27 -11.31 -14.43
CA ASP A 179 24.32 -12.22 -13.91
C ASP A 179 24.63 -13.37 -14.89
N ASN A 180 24.04 -13.36 -16.08
CA ASN A 180 24.26 -14.37 -17.11
C ASN A 180 25.65 -14.17 -17.74
N PRO A 181 26.51 -15.21 -17.81
CA PRO A 181 27.83 -15.12 -18.42
C PRO A 181 27.81 -14.67 -19.90
N ASP A 182 26.74 -14.97 -20.62
CA ASP A 182 26.61 -14.64 -22.04
C ASP A 182 26.29 -13.15 -22.30
N VAL A 183 25.97 -12.38 -21.27
CA VAL A 183 25.63 -10.94 -21.35
C VAL A 183 26.73 -10.15 -22.11
N ILE A 184 27.99 -10.51 -21.91
CA ILE A 184 29.12 -9.85 -22.58
C ILE A 184 29.10 -9.98 -24.11
N SER A 185 28.35 -10.95 -24.65
CA SER A 185 28.20 -11.18 -26.08
C SER A 185 26.97 -10.54 -26.68
N TRP A 186 26.09 -9.96 -25.83
CA TRP A 186 24.83 -9.38 -26.29
C TRP A 186 25.02 -7.96 -26.82
N LYS A 187 24.06 -7.51 -27.62
CA LYS A 187 24.09 -6.16 -28.20
C LYS A 187 23.94 -5.12 -27.08
N GLU A 188 24.83 -4.14 -27.05
CA GLU A 188 24.63 -2.93 -26.30
C GLU A 188 23.61 -2.02 -27.01
N GLY A 189 22.79 -1.32 -26.26
CA GLY A 189 21.78 -0.41 -26.76
C GLY A 189 21.21 0.47 -25.65
N THR A 190 20.05 1.04 -25.92
CA THR A 190 19.31 1.87 -24.96
C THR A 190 17.84 1.45 -24.93
N PHE A 191 17.05 2.01 -24.03
CA PHE A 191 15.61 1.74 -24.02
C PHE A 191 14.89 2.16 -25.30
N SER A 192 15.48 3.10 -26.08
CA SER A 192 14.94 3.48 -27.41
C SER A 192 14.93 2.33 -28.42
N ASP A 193 15.82 1.32 -28.24
CA ASP A 193 15.80 0.10 -29.04
C ASP A 193 14.61 -0.81 -28.72
N LEU A 194 14.01 -0.69 -27.52
CA LEU A 194 12.98 -1.58 -26.99
C LEU A 194 11.61 -0.94 -26.84
N ILE A 195 11.53 0.40 -26.88
CA ILE A 195 10.30 1.18 -26.69
C ILE A 195 9.94 1.83 -28.02
N GLU A 196 8.79 1.47 -28.58
CA GLU A 196 8.33 2.03 -29.85
C GLU A 196 7.82 3.47 -29.69
N LYS A 197 7.20 3.78 -28.54
CA LYS A 197 6.51 5.06 -28.35
C LYS A 197 6.37 5.38 -26.86
N THR A 198 6.45 6.66 -26.55
CA THR A 198 6.05 7.22 -25.25
C THR A 198 4.80 8.07 -25.41
N ILE A 199 3.86 7.97 -24.49
CA ILE A 199 2.59 8.68 -24.52
C ILE A 199 2.46 9.51 -23.26
N SER A 200 2.25 10.82 -23.42
CA SER A 200 1.95 11.71 -22.31
C SER A 200 0.52 11.52 -21.82
N GLY A 201 0.32 11.58 -20.50
CA GLY A 201 -0.99 11.43 -19.89
C GLY A 201 -1.98 12.54 -20.21
N ASP A 202 -3.19 12.41 -19.67
CA ASP A 202 -4.26 13.40 -19.77
C ASP A 202 -5.09 13.40 -18.48
N TRP A 203 -5.15 14.56 -17.80
CA TRP A 203 -5.94 14.68 -16.58
C TRP A 203 -7.41 14.95 -16.84
N GLY A 204 -7.75 15.56 -17.94
CA GLY A 204 -9.13 15.86 -18.31
C GLY A 204 -9.86 16.77 -17.32
N LYS A 205 -11.18 16.53 -17.18
CA LYS A 205 -12.12 17.27 -16.32
C LYS A 205 -12.78 16.31 -15.31
N ASP A 206 -13.30 16.86 -14.20
CA ASP A 206 -14.00 16.08 -13.17
C ASP A 206 -15.40 15.62 -13.62
N SER A 207 -15.99 16.34 -14.56
CA SER A 207 -17.33 16.07 -15.12
C SER A 207 -17.30 16.34 -16.63
N PRO A 208 -18.31 15.84 -17.40
CA PRO A 208 -18.44 16.17 -18.82
C PRO A 208 -18.51 17.70 -18.99
N PHE A 209 -17.62 18.25 -19.82
CA PHE A 209 -17.60 19.68 -20.13
C PHE A 209 -17.11 19.93 -21.55
N GLY A 210 -17.92 20.63 -22.35
CA GLY A 210 -17.63 20.89 -23.76
C GLY A 210 -17.41 19.59 -24.54
N ASN A 211 -16.28 19.47 -25.21
CA ASN A 211 -15.92 18.27 -25.97
C ASN A 211 -15.25 17.16 -25.14
N ASN A 212 -15.06 17.38 -23.83
CA ASN A 212 -14.54 16.33 -22.92
C ASN A 212 -15.71 15.42 -22.49
N THR A 213 -16.03 14.45 -23.30
CA THR A 213 -17.20 13.56 -23.16
C THR A 213 -16.82 12.10 -22.90
N GLU A 214 -15.57 11.73 -23.15
CA GLU A 214 -15.10 10.35 -22.95
C GLU A 214 -14.70 10.11 -21.50
N MET A 215 -15.46 9.24 -20.83
CA MET A 215 -15.21 8.87 -19.44
C MET A 215 -14.09 7.81 -19.36
N VAL A 216 -13.07 8.08 -18.56
CA VAL A 216 -11.91 7.21 -18.38
C VAL A 216 -11.52 7.12 -16.91
N TYR A 217 -10.83 6.04 -16.54
CA TYR A 217 -10.07 5.98 -15.30
C TYR A 217 -8.66 6.49 -15.52
N CYS A 218 -8.15 7.28 -14.56
CA CYS A 218 -6.86 7.94 -14.71
C CYS A 218 -5.87 7.46 -13.66
N ILE A 219 -4.89 6.62 -14.05
CA ILE A 219 -3.84 6.12 -13.18
C ILE A 219 -2.85 7.24 -12.82
N ARG A 220 -2.54 7.37 -11.53
CA ARG A 220 -1.63 8.35 -10.97
C ARG A 220 -0.38 7.69 -10.41
N GLY A 221 0.68 8.46 -10.16
CA GLY A 221 1.86 7.99 -9.42
C GLY A 221 1.52 7.36 -8.06
N ALA A 222 0.49 7.88 -7.36
CA ALA A 222 0.00 7.33 -6.10
C ALA A 222 -0.67 5.95 -6.24
N ASP A 223 -1.16 5.59 -7.42
CA ASP A 223 -1.81 4.29 -7.66
C ASP A 223 -0.80 3.19 -8.05
N ILE A 224 0.42 3.56 -8.46
CA ILE A 224 1.47 2.62 -8.91
C ILE A 224 1.78 1.53 -7.86
N PRO A 225 1.99 1.83 -6.56
CA PRO A 225 2.26 0.79 -5.57
C PRO A 225 1.12 -0.22 -5.43
N GLU A 226 -0.13 0.26 -5.45
CA GLU A 226 -1.31 -0.60 -5.35
C GLU A 226 -1.46 -1.51 -6.58
N VAL A 227 -1.26 -0.96 -7.78
CA VAL A 227 -1.30 -1.73 -9.03
C VAL A 227 -0.22 -2.81 -9.05
N ARG A 228 1.00 -2.51 -8.63
CA ARG A 228 2.10 -3.48 -8.48
C ARG A 228 1.76 -4.60 -7.52
N ALA A 229 1.08 -4.28 -6.43
CA ALA A 229 0.62 -5.27 -5.46
C ALA A 229 -0.57 -6.13 -5.95
N GLY A 230 -1.06 -5.91 -7.17
CA GLY A 230 -2.21 -6.58 -7.75
C GLY A 230 -3.56 -6.00 -7.35
N ASN A 231 -3.57 -4.86 -6.65
CA ASN A 231 -4.79 -4.18 -6.25
C ASN A 231 -5.33 -3.28 -7.37
N LYS A 232 -6.61 -2.90 -7.24
CA LYS A 232 -7.27 -2.01 -8.20
C LYS A 232 -6.71 -0.58 -8.18
N GLY A 233 -6.26 -0.10 -7.00
CA GLY A 233 -5.93 1.31 -6.81
C GLY A 233 -7.18 2.17 -6.56
N LYS A 234 -6.97 3.49 -6.47
CA LYS A 234 -8.02 4.49 -6.24
C LYS A 234 -8.07 5.49 -7.38
N MET A 235 -8.03 4.98 -8.61
CA MET A 235 -8.00 5.81 -9.82
C MET A 235 -9.26 6.66 -9.94
N PRO A 236 -9.16 7.99 -10.06
CA PRO A 236 -10.32 8.83 -10.27
C PRO A 236 -10.91 8.67 -11.67
N THR A 237 -12.21 8.83 -11.77
CA THR A 237 -12.92 9.00 -13.03
C THR A 237 -12.65 10.40 -13.58
N ARG A 238 -12.31 10.49 -14.87
CA ARG A 238 -12.04 11.75 -15.58
C ARG A 238 -12.78 11.76 -16.91
N TYR A 239 -12.98 12.96 -17.47
CA TYR A 239 -13.56 13.15 -18.79
C TYR A 239 -12.55 13.83 -19.70
N ILE A 240 -12.21 13.19 -20.81
CA ILE A 240 -11.25 13.67 -21.81
C ILE A 240 -11.87 13.80 -23.17
N LEU A 241 -11.13 14.37 -24.11
CA LEU A 241 -11.56 14.39 -25.50
C LEU A 241 -11.53 12.98 -26.10
N PRO A 242 -12.56 12.53 -26.87
CA PRO A 242 -12.53 11.21 -27.51
C PRO A 242 -11.28 10.98 -28.38
N LYS A 243 -10.80 12.00 -29.10
CA LYS A 243 -9.55 11.92 -29.87
C LYS A 243 -8.32 11.67 -28.99
N ASN A 244 -8.30 12.25 -27.77
CA ASN A 244 -7.21 12.03 -26.81
C ASN A 244 -7.27 10.61 -26.29
N TYR A 245 -8.47 10.10 -25.98
CA TYR A 245 -8.62 8.71 -25.56
C TYR A 245 -8.09 7.74 -26.62
N ALA A 246 -8.50 7.90 -27.87
CA ALA A 246 -8.03 7.06 -28.97
C ALA A 246 -6.49 7.04 -29.11
N ALA A 247 -5.81 8.16 -28.78
CA ALA A 247 -4.35 8.28 -28.88
C ALA A 247 -3.61 7.87 -27.59
N LYS A 248 -4.27 7.87 -26.42
CA LYS A 248 -3.64 7.77 -25.10
C LYS A 248 -4.14 6.61 -24.24
N GLN A 249 -5.11 5.84 -24.75
CA GLN A 249 -5.61 4.67 -24.00
C GLN A 249 -4.47 3.71 -23.67
N LEU A 250 -4.51 3.20 -22.45
CA LEU A 250 -3.62 2.15 -22.01
C LEU A 250 -4.15 0.78 -22.48
N VAL A 251 -3.22 -0.05 -22.90
CA VAL A 251 -3.51 -1.42 -23.34
C VAL A 251 -2.56 -2.40 -22.63
N ASP A 252 -2.84 -3.67 -22.78
CA ASP A 252 -1.98 -4.74 -22.26
C ASP A 252 -0.54 -4.59 -22.75
N GLY A 253 0.41 -4.76 -21.84
CA GLY A 253 1.84 -4.61 -22.12
C GLY A 253 2.39 -3.20 -22.03
N ASP A 254 1.56 -2.17 -21.83
CA ASP A 254 2.03 -0.82 -21.54
C ASP A 254 2.68 -0.75 -20.15
N ILE A 255 3.59 0.23 -19.97
CA ILE A 255 4.21 0.50 -18.69
C ILE A 255 3.93 1.96 -18.33
N VAL A 256 3.23 2.20 -17.24
CA VAL A 256 3.01 3.56 -16.71
C VAL A 256 4.15 3.93 -15.79
N VAL A 257 4.79 5.06 -16.05
CA VAL A 257 5.92 5.59 -15.30
C VAL A 257 5.57 6.95 -14.72
N GLU A 258 5.84 7.14 -13.43
CA GLU A 258 5.76 8.44 -12.76
C GLU A 258 6.93 9.34 -13.20
N ILE A 259 6.61 10.49 -13.79
CA ILE A 259 7.62 11.45 -14.25
C ILE A 259 7.70 12.72 -13.40
N SER A 260 6.77 12.91 -12.47
CA SER A 260 6.74 14.07 -11.56
C SER A 260 6.35 13.63 -10.17
N GLY A 261 7.12 14.00 -9.17
CA GLY A 261 6.92 13.62 -7.79
C GLY A 261 8.25 13.44 -7.06
N GLY A 262 8.42 12.28 -6.44
CA GLY A 262 9.64 11.95 -5.72
C GLY A 262 9.80 12.68 -4.38
N SER A 263 10.88 12.39 -3.71
CA SER A 263 11.30 13.01 -2.45
C SER A 263 12.82 13.01 -2.37
N PRO A 264 13.44 13.61 -1.35
CA PRO A 264 14.89 13.51 -1.18
C PRO A 264 15.43 12.06 -1.09
N THR A 265 14.59 11.12 -0.66
CA THR A 265 14.96 9.71 -0.46
C THR A 265 14.31 8.74 -1.46
N GLN A 266 13.41 9.24 -2.30
CA GLN A 266 12.70 8.43 -3.30
C GLN A 266 12.75 9.15 -4.64
N SER A 267 13.36 8.53 -5.64
CA SER A 267 13.39 9.09 -6.99
C SER A 267 12.01 9.03 -7.65
N THR A 268 11.81 9.85 -8.67
CA THR A 268 10.82 9.66 -9.72
C THR A 268 11.16 8.39 -10.53
N GLY A 269 10.27 7.97 -11.43
CA GLY A 269 10.51 6.78 -12.24
C GLY A 269 9.87 5.50 -11.71
N ARG A 270 9.05 5.56 -10.65
CA ARG A 270 8.22 4.40 -10.25
C ARG A 270 7.37 3.96 -11.42
N ALA A 271 7.29 2.66 -11.64
CA ALA A 271 6.55 2.13 -12.77
C ALA A 271 5.59 1.00 -12.38
N ALA A 272 4.54 0.83 -13.16
CA ALA A 272 3.63 -0.30 -13.09
C ALA A 272 3.33 -0.82 -14.50
N ALA A 273 3.38 -2.13 -14.68
CA ALA A 273 2.93 -2.76 -15.92
C ALA A 273 1.40 -2.78 -15.97
N VAL A 274 0.86 -2.47 -17.14
CA VAL A 274 -0.57 -2.56 -17.45
C VAL A 274 -0.84 -3.94 -18.03
N SER A 275 -1.81 -4.65 -17.47
CA SER A 275 -2.20 -5.98 -17.93
C SER A 275 -3.70 -6.03 -18.24
N ASN A 276 -4.11 -6.97 -19.08
CA ASN A 276 -5.52 -7.26 -19.30
C ASN A 276 -6.26 -7.55 -18.00
N ALA A 277 -5.60 -8.20 -17.04
CA ALA A 277 -6.18 -8.47 -15.73
C ALA A 277 -6.47 -7.19 -14.93
N LEU A 278 -5.64 -6.15 -15.04
CA LEU A 278 -5.90 -4.83 -14.47
C LEU A 278 -7.04 -4.13 -15.23
N LEU A 279 -6.96 -4.08 -16.56
CA LEU A 279 -7.93 -3.37 -17.39
C LEU A 279 -9.34 -3.93 -17.23
N ALA A 280 -9.48 -5.25 -17.14
CA ALA A 280 -10.76 -5.94 -16.96
C ALA A 280 -11.48 -5.63 -15.63
N ARG A 281 -10.79 -5.01 -14.67
CA ARG A 281 -11.38 -4.61 -13.37
C ARG A 281 -12.12 -3.29 -13.44
N TYR A 282 -12.10 -2.62 -14.60
CA TYR A 282 -12.73 -1.34 -14.84
C TYR A 282 -13.72 -1.45 -16.02
N ASP A 283 -14.86 -0.79 -15.89
CA ASP A 283 -15.92 -0.79 -16.90
C ASP A 283 -15.71 0.24 -18.03
N LYS A 284 -14.67 1.07 -17.89
CA LYS A 284 -14.26 2.07 -18.87
C LYS A 284 -12.76 1.98 -19.11
N GLY A 285 -12.32 2.62 -20.20
CA GLY A 285 -10.92 2.67 -20.56
C GLY A 285 -10.06 3.43 -19.56
N MET A 286 -8.76 3.27 -19.69
CA MET A 286 -7.77 3.84 -18.78
C MET A 286 -6.76 4.69 -19.52
N VAL A 287 -6.34 5.79 -18.89
CA VAL A 287 -5.21 6.64 -19.29
C VAL A 287 -4.34 6.94 -18.07
N CYS A 288 -3.14 7.48 -18.27
CA CYS A 288 -2.35 8.00 -17.14
C CYS A 288 -2.49 9.52 -16.99
N THR A 289 -2.13 10.07 -15.82
CA THR A 289 -2.12 11.51 -15.56
C THR A 289 -0.99 12.21 -16.27
N ASN A 290 -1.01 13.56 -16.31
CA ASN A 290 0.08 14.38 -16.82
C ASN A 290 1.39 14.23 -16.02
N PHE A 291 1.33 13.71 -14.79
CA PHE A 291 2.50 13.40 -13.96
C PHE A 291 3.06 12.00 -14.21
N CYS A 292 2.51 11.31 -15.21
CA CYS A 292 2.94 9.99 -15.67
C CYS A 292 3.09 9.99 -17.20
N LYS A 293 3.89 9.06 -17.71
CA LYS A 293 3.92 8.69 -19.13
C LYS A 293 3.66 7.19 -19.26
N ALA A 294 3.03 6.80 -20.36
CA ALA A 294 2.97 5.41 -20.77
C ALA A 294 4.09 5.11 -21.76
N LEU A 295 4.86 4.07 -21.48
CA LEU A 295 5.80 3.48 -22.41
C LEU A 295 5.07 2.38 -23.17
N LYS A 296 5.29 2.32 -24.49
CA LYS A 296 4.82 1.27 -25.38
C LYS A 296 6.02 0.42 -25.80
N PRO A 297 6.36 -0.67 -25.08
CA PRO A 297 7.42 -1.58 -25.48
C PRO A 297 7.08 -2.26 -26.82
N ARG A 298 8.11 -2.70 -27.54
CA ARG A 298 7.94 -3.60 -28.68
C ARG A 298 7.21 -4.88 -28.26
N ALA A 299 6.46 -5.44 -29.17
CA ALA A 299 5.76 -6.70 -28.93
C ALA A 299 6.72 -7.78 -28.38
N GLY A 300 6.32 -8.46 -27.31
CA GLY A 300 7.13 -9.50 -26.64
C GLY A 300 8.20 -8.96 -25.66
N TYR A 301 8.38 -7.64 -25.53
CA TYR A 301 9.41 -7.06 -24.66
C TYR A 301 8.86 -6.39 -23.40
N SER A 302 7.55 -6.40 -23.18
CA SER A 302 6.90 -5.66 -22.10
C SER A 302 7.45 -6.00 -20.71
N MET A 303 7.54 -7.27 -20.36
CA MET A 303 8.04 -7.67 -19.05
C MET A 303 9.56 -7.50 -18.93
N TYR A 304 10.30 -7.71 -20.01
CA TYR A 304 11.74 -7.45 -20.03
C TYR A 304 12.04 -5.97 -19.76
N VAL A 305 11.36 -5.04 -20.47
CA VAL A 305 11.48 -3.59 -20.26
C VAL A 305 11.04 -3.22 -18.84
N TYR A 306 9.90 -3.76 -18.37
CA TYR A 306 9.39 -3.48 -17.02
C TYR A 306 10.39 -3.88 -15.93
N TYR A 307 10.91 -5.11 -15.96
CA TYR A 307 11.85 -5.58 -14.92
C TYR A 307 13.23 -4.94 -15.05
N TYR A 308 13.68 -4.58 -16.25
CA TYR A 308 14.90 -3.80 -16.42
C TYR A 308 14.75 -2.41 -15.83
N TRP A 309 13.60 -1.75 -16.08
CA TRP A 309 13.26 -0.47 -15.48
C TRP A 309 13.28 -0.52 -13.96
N GLN A 310 12.62 -1.53 -13.36
CA GLN A 310 12.61 -1.74 -11.91
C GLN A 310 14.02 -2.01 -11.36
N TYR A 311 14.82 -2.80 -12.06
CA TYR A 311 16.20 -3.07 -11.69
C TYR A 311 17.04 -1.78 -11.60
N LEU A 312 16.92 -0.89 -12.56
CA LEU A 312 17.63 0.40 -12.54
C LEU A 312 17.04 1.35 -11.48
N TYR A 313 15.73 1.30 -11.26
CA TYR A 313 15.07 2.06 -10.19
C TYR A 313 15.62 1.67 -8.82
N ASP A 314 15.72 0.38 -8.52
CA ASP A 314 16.25 -0.14 -7.25
C ASP A 314 17.75 0.22 -7.05
N ARG A 315 18.47 0.50 -8.13
CA ARG A 315 19.85 0.97 -8.12
C ARG A 315 19.98 2.50 -8.03
N ASN A 316 18.87 3.20 -7.88
CA ASN A 316 18.82 4.67 -7.77
C ASN A 316 19.36 5.42 -9.03
N ILE A 317 19.39 4.80 -10.19
CA ILE A 317 19.89 5.40 -11.45
C ILE A 317 19.08 6.64 -11.82
N PHE A 318 17.77 6.61 -11.57
CA PHE A 318 16.86 7.70 -11.93
C PHE A 318 17.16 9.04 -11.26
N PHE A 319 17.85 9.06 -10.10
CA PHE A 319 18.29 10.33 -9.49
C PHE A 319 19.19 11.15 -10.41
N SER A 320 19.97 10.50 -11.28
CA SER A 320 20.85 11.17 -12.24
C SER A 320 20.10 11.85 -13.38
N TYR A 321 18.84 11.50 -13.59
CA TYR A 321 17.98 12.03 -14.65
C TYR A 321 16.89 12.96 -14.12
N GLU A 322 16.94 13.32 -12.83
CA GLU A 322 15.97 14.22 -12.21
C GLU A 322 16.38 15.69 -12.36
N ASN A 323 15.41 16.50 -12.78
CA ASN A 323 15.51 17.95 -12.81
C ASN A 323 14.63 18.58 -11.73
N GLY A 324 15.15 19.58 -11.01
CA GLY A 324 14.42 20.30 -9.97
C GLY A 324 15.21 20.41 -8.67
N THR A 325 15.31 21.62 -8.13
CA THR A 325 16.12 21.91 -6.92
C THR A 325 15.30 22.04 -5.64
N THR A 326 14.00 22.34 -5.74
CA THR A 326 13.12 22.52 -4.58
C THR A 326 11.69 22.10 -4.93
N GLY A 327 11.12 21.21 -4.18
CA GLY A 327 9.74 20.77 -4.34
C GLY A 327 9.58 19.54 -5.24
N ILE A 328 8.72 19.62 -6.23
CA ILE A 328 8.42 18.51 -7.16
C ILE A 328 9.60 18.32 -8.12
N LYS A 329 10.15 17.11 -8.16
CA LYS A 329 11.16 16.70 -9.13
C LYS A 329 10.49 16.19 -10.39
N ASN A 330 11.18 16.36 -11.53
CA ASN A 330 10.74 15.87 -12.83
C ASN A 330 11.82 14.99 -13.44
N LEU A 331 11.42 13.81 -13.92
CA LEU A 331 12.27 12.88 -14.62
C LEU A 331 12.46 13.33 -16.08
N ASP A 332 13.69 13.47 -16.51
CA ASP A 332 14.02 13.52 -17.94
C ASP A 332 13.93 12.12 -18.55
N ILE A 333 12.70 11.69 -18.75
CA ILE A 333 12.40 10.34 -19.25
C ILE A 333 12.91 10.13 -20.67
N ASN A 334 12.94 11.17 -21.50
CA ASN A 334 13.44 11.05 -22.88
C ASN A 334 14.96 10.89 -22.87
N GLY A 335 15.67 11.73 -22.12
CA GLY A 335 17.12 11.59 -21.92
C GLY A 335 17.47 10.21 -21.38
N PHE A 336 16.73 9.71 -20.37
CA PHE A 336 16.94 8.35 -19.84
C PHE A 336 16.77 7.27 -20.92
N ILE A 337 15.65 7.29 -21.66
CA ILE A 337 15.35 6.29 -22.69
C ILE A 337 16.40 6.28 -23.80
N GLU A 338 16.93 7.45 -24.16
CA GLU A 338 17.87 7.62 -25.27
C GLU A 338 19.33 7.34 -24.86
N THR A 339 19.69 7.52 -23.58
CA THR A 339 21.10 7.53 -23.17
C THR A 339 21.50 6.49 -22.13
N GLU A 340 20.55 5.97 -21.33
CA GLU A 340 20.92 4.95 -20.34
C GLU A 340 21.33 3.65 -21.04
N PRO A 341 22.59 3.20 -20.87
CA PRO A 341 23.06 2.01 -21.53
C PRO A 341 22.43 0.75 -20.95
N ILE A 342 21.92 -0.09 -21.82
CA ILE A 342 21.38 -1.39 -21.47
C ILE A 342 21.94 -2.47 -22.39
N THR A 343 21.85 -3.71 -21.94
CA THR A 343 22.17 -4.87 -22.77
C THR A 343 20.88 -5.46 -23.31
N ILE A 344 20.82 -5.69 -24.61
CA ILE A 344 19.65 -6.26 -25.30
C ILE A 344 19.81 -7.76 -25.42
N ALA A 345 19.00 -8.49 -24.67
CA ALA A 345 19.03 -9.95 -24.66
C ALA A 345 18.48 -10.56 -25.95
N PRO A 346 18.88 -11.80 -26.29
CA PRO A 346 18.30 -12.55 -27.41
C PRO A 346 16.79 -12.73 -27.24
N GLU A 347 16.05 -12.57 -28.35
CA GLU A 347 14.58 -12.57 -28.39
C GLU A 347 13.97 -13.83 -27.76
N ASN A 348 14.52 -15.00 -28.08
CA ASN A 348 14.04 -16.27 -27.54
C ASN A 348 14.15 -16.36 -26.00
N LEU A 349 15.10 -15.66 -25.39
CA LEU A 349 15.23 -15.60 -23.93
C LEU A 349 14.22 -14.62 -23.33
N VAL A 350 14.01 -13.48 -24.00
CA VAL A 350 13.01 -12.48 -23.62
C VAL A 350 11.61 -13.07 -23.67
N GLU A 351 11.24 -13.79 -24.75
CA GLU A 351 9.94 -14.46 -24.89
C GLU A 351 9.67 -15.47 -23.77
N LYS A 352 10.69 -16.29 -23.42
CA LYS A 352 10.56 -17.23 -22.30
C LYS A 352 10.35 -16.53 -20.96
N PHE A 353 11.04 -15.41 -20.73
CA PHE A 353 10.88 -14.61 -19.53
C PHE A 353 9.49 -13.98 -19.48
N ASP A 354 9.02 -13.41 -20.59
CA ASP A 354 7.69 -12.80 -20.69
C ASP A 354 6.60 -13.81 -20.35
N ALA A 355 6.66 -15.02 -20.92
CA ALA A 355 5.69 -16.09 -20.66
C ALA A 355 5.62 -16.48 -19.17
N VAL A 356 6.76 -16.53 -18.48
CA VAL A 356 6.78 -16.78 -17.03
C VAL A 356 6.18 -15.60 -16.27
N CYS A 357 6.55 -14.37 -16.63
CA CYS A 357 6.04 -13.16 -15.97
C CYS A 357 4.53 -12.99 -16.15
N GLN A 358 3.97 -13.33 -17.31
CA GLN A 358 2.52 -13.33 -17.54
C GLN A 358 1.80 -14.24 -16.53
N THR A 359 2.36 -15.43 -16.24
CA THR A 359 1.80 -16.33 -15.24
C THR A 359 1.89 -15.75 -13.82
N VAL A 360 3.02 -15.12 -13.48
CA VAL A 360 3.23 -14.43 -12.20
C VAL A 360 2.23 -13.30 -12.02
N PHE A 361 2.10 -12.42 -13.02
CA PHE A 361 1.16 -11.29 -12.98
C PHE A 361 -0.29 -11.75 -12.87
N SER A 362 -0.66 -12.77 -13.64
CA SER A 362 -2.01 -13.37 -13.56
C SER A 362 -2.34 -13.83 -12.12
N LYS A 363 -1.38 -14.47 -11.43
CA LYS A 363 -1.55 -14.88 -10.03
C LYS A 363 -1.61 -13.70 -9.07
N ILE A 364 -0.76 -12.68 -9.26
CA ILE A 364 -0.75 -11.47 -8.45
C ILE A 364 -2.11 -10.76 -8.52
N TYR A 365 -2.67 -10.59 -9.72
CA TYR A 365 -3.98 -9.95 -9.90
C TYR A 365 -5.14 -10.80 -9.39
N ALA A 366 -5.08 -12.13 -9.55
CA ALA A 366 -6.08 -13.03 -8.99
C ALA A 366 -6.13 -12.93 -7.45
N ASN A 367 -4.97 -12.93 -6.79
CA ASN A 367 -4.88 -12.71 -5.34
C ASN A 367 -5.39 -11.32 -4.94
N GLY A 368 -5.10 -10.28 -5.73
CA GLY A 368 -5.61 -8.93 -5.49
C GLY A 368 -7.13 -8.84 -5.58
N MET A 369 -7.75 -9.52 -6.54
CA MET A 369 -9.21 -9.61 -6.68
C MET A 369 -9.82 -10.38 -5.48
N GLU A 370 -9.24 -11.50 -5.09
CA GLU A 370 -9.67 -12.25 -3.91
C GLU A 370 -9.59 -11.38 -2.65
N ASN A 371 -8.52 -10.58 -2.49
CA ASN A 371 -8.38 -9.68 -1.34
C ASN A 371 -9.47 -8.61 -1.28
N GLU A 372 -9.90 -8.06 -2.42
CA GLU A 372 -11.02 -7.10 -2.46
C GLU A 372 -12.33 -7.75 -2.04
N GLN A 373 -12.59 -8.97 -2.51
CA GLN A 373 -13.80 -9.72 -2.13
C GLN A 373 -13.79 -10.06 -0.63
N LEU A 374 -12.65 -10.54 -0.11
CA LEU A 374 -12.49 -10.84 1.31
C LEU A 374 -12.68 -9.60 2.18
N ALA A 375 -12.11 -8.46 1.78
CA ALA A 375 -12.29 -7.19 2.47
C ALA A 375 -13.76 -6.74 2.46
N LEU A 376 -14.46 -6.85 1.32
CA LEU A 376 -15.88 -6.53 1.22
C LEU A 376 -16.73 -7.43 2.12
N VAL A 377 -16.47 -8.73 2.12
CA VAL A 377 -17.16 -9.69 3.02
C VAL A 377 -16.92 -9.33 4.47
N ARG A 378 -15.65 -9.11 4.87
CA ARG A 378 -15.29 -8.70 6.23
C ARG A 378 -16.02 -7.42 6.63
N ASP A 379 -15.97 -6.38 5.81
CA ASP A 379 -16.52 -5.06 6.12
C ASP A 379 -18.06 -5.09 6.17
N THR A 380 -18.69 -6.02 5.43
CA THR A 380 -20.14 -6.28 5.50
C THR A 380 -20.53 -7.08 6.74
N LEU A 381 -19.73 -8.08 7.09
CA LEU A 381 -20.00 -8.94 8.26
C LEU A 381 -19.71 -8.24 9.58
N LEU A 382 -18.68 -7.41 9.63
CA LEU A 382 -18.20 -6.77 10.85
C LEU A 382 -19.32 -6.07 11.66
N PRO A 383 -20.10 -5.12 11.11
CA PRO A 383 -21.18 -4.48 11.88
C PRO A 383 -22.27 -5.46 12.31
N LYS A 384 -22.60 -6.44 11.49
CA LYS A 384 -23.67 -7.42 11.74
C LYS A 384 -23.29 -8.42 12.85
N LEU A 385 -22.04 -8.85 12.87
CA LEU A 385 -21.51 -9.71 13.94
C LEU A 385 -21.39 -8.95 15.25
N MET A 386 -20.93 -7.70 15.20
CA MET A 386 -20.78 -6.88 16.41
C MET A 386 -22.10 -6.44 17.02
N SER A 387 -23.15 -6.23 16.22
CA SER A 387 -24.49 -5.91 16.71
C SER A 387 -25.29 -7.13 17.18
N GLY A 388 -24.81 -8.36 16.88
CA GLY A 388 -25.56 -9.59 17.13
C GLY A 388 -26.69 -9.87 16.11
N GLU A 389 -26.77 -9.11 15.01
CA GLU A 389 -27.70 -9.39 13.89
C GLU A 389 -27.43 -10.77 13.29
N ILE A 390 -26.17 -11.18 13.27
CA ILE A 390 -25.77 -12.55 12.92
C ILE A 390 -25.37 -13.28 14.21
N ASP A 391 -26.16 -14.30 14.57
CA ASP A 391 -25.86 -15.16 15.69
C ASP A 391 -24.81 -16.21 15.31
N VAL A 392 -23.71 -16.23 16.04
CA VAL A 392 -22.60 -17.19 15.87
C VAL A 392 -22.56 -18.25 16.98
N SER A 393 -23.53 -18.29 17.88
CA SER A 393 -23.53 -19.22 19.03
C SER A 393 -23.45 -20.68 18.58
N ALA A 394 -24.07 -21.03 17.45
CA ALA A 394 -24.08 -22.37 16.90
C ALA A 394 -22.87 -22.69 15.98
N VAL A 395 -22.02 -21.72 15.67
CA VAL A 395 -20.84 -21.95 14.82
C VAL A 395 -19.82 -22.80 15.55
N GLN A 396 -19.39 -23.89 14.94
CA GLN A 396 -18.26 -24.70 15.38
C GLN A 396 -17.00 -24.20 14.68
N LEU A 397 -15.97 -23.85 15.44
CA LEU A 397 -14.67 -23.38 14.95
C LEU A 397 -13.62 -24.48 15.09
#